data_9c6584b5b117c9a9ad2696aa7299f8d3
#
_entry.id   9c6584b5b117c9a9ad2696aa7299f8d3
#
_cell.length_a   1.000
_cell.length_b   1.000
_cell.length_c   1.000
_cell.angle_alpha   90.00
_cell.angle_beta   90.00
_cell.angle_gamma   90.00
#
_symmetry.space_group_name_H-M   'P 1'
#
loop_
_entity.id
_entity.type
_entity.pdbx_description
1 polymer ?
#
loop_
_entity_poly.entity_id
_entity_poly.type
_entity_poly.pdbx_seq_one_letter_code
_entity_poly.pdbx_strand_id
1 'polypeptide(L)'
;MATNTESVDLVGDEAATNLARAALFAALVGAFAYVSFPNPLSAGVPITLQVLGVFLAGIMLGPVWGSLSMVLYLAAGAVGAPVFSGGTAGISYLIASPTLGFLWSYPFAAGVIGLVAHRGTSLSEVDAVPTPVLVGAMVAGTAIIYGFGTVGFAVIQYDLWYASLWQAFLVSSLAFVPVEAVKIAAAVGIVKNDAIAAA
;
A
#
# COMPACT_ATOMS: atom_id res chain seq x y z
N MET A 1 37.15 27.24 30.67
CA MET A 1 36.12 26.22 30.98
C MET A 1 35.32 26.02 29.71
N ALA A 2 35.58 24.95 28.98
CA ALA A 2 34.79 24.58 27.83
C ALA A 2 33.58 23.79 28.37
N THR A 3 32.37 24.32 28.22
CA THR A 3 31.16 23.62 28.49
C THR A 3 30.98 22.58 27.38
N ASN A 4 31.21 21.28 27.70
CA ASN A 4 30.73 20.18 26.90
C ASN A 4 29.22 20.25 26.92
N THR A 5 28.62 20.75 25.87
CA THR A 5 27.23 20.47 25.53
C THR A 5 27.20 19.03 25.05
N GLU A 6 26.95 18.07 25.93
CA GLU A 6 26.51 16.75 25.54
C GLU A 6 25.23 16.97 24.72
N SER A 7 25.31 16.70 23.42
CA SER A 7 24.12 16.56 22.60
C SER A 7 23.33 15.41 23.20
N VAL A 8 22.22 15.72 23.84
CA VAL A 8 21.22 14.71 24.24
C VAL A 8 20.73 14.12 22.94
N ASP A 9 21.27 12.98 22.58
CA ASP A 9 20.84 12.19 21.43
C ASP A 9 19.42 11.70 21.79
N LEU A 10 18.44 12.52 21.38
CA LEU A 10 17.04 12.16 21.57
C LEU A 10 16.80 10.95 20.67
N VAL A 11 16.59 9.79 21.28
CA VAL A 11 16.13 8.53 20.63
C VAL A 11 14.92 8.78 19.71
N GLY A 12 14.55 10.03 19.52
CA GLY A 12 13.48 10.53 18.70
C GLY A 12 13.80 10.88 17.26
N ASP A 13 15.04 11.25 16.91
CA ASP A 13 15.29 11.88 15.59
C ASP A 13 15.11 10.88 14.44
N GLU A 14 15.59 9.66 14.59
CA GLU A 14 15.38 8.61 13.59
C GLU A 14 13.89 8.18 13.53
N ALA A 15 13.27 7.98 14.68
CA ALA A 15 11.86 7.61 14.76
C ALA A 15 10.96 8.73 14.23
N ALA A 16 11.27 10.00 14.53
CA ALA A 16 10.54 11.15 14.03
C ALA A 16 10.66 11.26 12.49
N THR A 17 11.86 11.06 11.95
CA THR A 17 12.10 11.06 10.49
C THR A 17 11.34 9.93 9.80
N ASN A 18 11.37 8.73 10.36
CA ASN A 18 10.66 7.59 9.79
C ASN A 18 9.14 7.75 9.90
N LEU A 19 8.63 8.34 10.98
CA LEU A 19 7.21 8.67 11.12
C LEU A 19 6.78 9.73 10.08
N ALA A 20 7.61 10.76 9.86
CA ALA A 20 7.35 11.76 8.83
C ALA A 20 7.30 11.15 7.43
N ARG A 21 8.24 10.25 7.11
CA ARG A 21 8.23 9.49 5.85
C ARG A 21 6.98 8.62 5.74
N ALA A 22 6.59 7.90 6.79
CA ALA A 22 5.38 7.09 6.81
C ALA A 22 4.12 7.93 6.58
N ALA A 23 4.03 9.10 7.20
CA ALA A 23 2.92 10.05 6.98
C ALA A 23 2.90 10.59 5.54
N LEU A 24 4.07 10.87 4.95
CA LEU A 24 4.18 11.32 3.56
C LEU A 24 3.68 10.24 2.59
N PHE A 25 4.04 8.97 2.80
CA PHE A 25 3.55 7.87 1.97
C PHE A 25 2.06 7.61 2.19
N ALA A 26 1.53 7.76 3.40
CA ALA A 26 0.10 7.72 3.67
C ALA A 26 -0.65 8.80 2.86
N ALA A 27 -0.13 10.03 2.84
CA ALA A 27 -0.66 11.13 2.04
C ALA A 27 -0.56 10.86 0.53
N LEU A 28 0.55 10.26 0.06
CA LEU A 28 0.74 9.86 -1.33
C LEU A 28 -0.31 8.83 -1.77
N VAL A 29 -0.57 7.80 -0.95
CA VAL A 29 -1.63 6.82 -1.24
C VAL A 29 -3.00 7.49 -1.29
N GLY A 30 -3.27 8.43 -0.39
CA GLY A 30 -4.48 9.27 -0.40
C GLY A 30 -4.58 10.09 -1.69
N ALA A 31 -3.51 10.72 -2.15
CA ALA A 31 -3.47 11.44 -3.43
C ALA A 31 -3.72 10.50 -4.63
N PHE A 32 -3.14 9.32 -4.61
CA PHE A 32 -3.32 8.30 -5.64
C PHE A 32 -4.76 7.74 -5.71
N ALA A 33 -5.55 7.89 -4.65
CA ALA A 33 -6.96 7.53 -4.64
C ALA A 33 -7.82 8.41 -5.56
N TYR A 34 -7.38 9.64 -5.84
CA TYR A 34 -8.05 10.55 -6.77
C TYR A 34 -7.78 10.20 -8.25
N VAL A 35 -6.69 9.50 -8.54
CA VAL A 35 -6.46 8.91 -9.86
C VAL A 35 -7.27 7.63 -9.94
N SER A 36 -8.53 7.77 -10.27
CA SER A 36 -9.54 6.72 -10.23
C SER A 36 -10.31 6.64 -11.54
N PHE A 37 -10.40 5.44 -12.11
CA PHE A 37 -11.11 5.16 -13.34
C PHE A 37 -12.16 4.06 -13.12
N PRO A 38 -13.35 4.17 -13.72
CA PRO A 38 -14.32 3.08 -13.69
C PRO A 38 -13.72 1.81 -14.31
N ASN A 39 -13.90 0.68 -13.65
CA ASN A 39 -13.56 -0.61 -14.24
C ASN A 39 -14.84 -1.22 -14.84
N PRO A 40 -14.97 -1.33 -16.17
CA PRO A 40 -16.17 -1.88 -16.79
C PRO A 40 -16.39 -3.38 -16.49
N LEU A 41 -15.34 -4.08 -16.04
CA LEU A 41 -15.38 -5.51 -15.71
C LEU A 41 -15.64 -5.76 -14.23
N SER A 42 -15.66 -4.70 -13.39
CA SER A 42 -15.80 -4.81 -11.95
C SER A 42 -16.93 -3.94 -11.43
N ALA A 43 -17.94 -4.54 -10.85
CA ALA A 43 -19.08 -3.84 -10.27
C ALA A 43 -18.68 -3.16 -8.95
N GLY A 44 -18.40 -1.86 -8.98
CA GLY A 44 -18.19 -1.04 -7.80
C GLY A 44 -16.74 -1.00 -7.25
N VAL A 45 -15.78 -1.66 -7.91
CA VAL A 45 -14.35 -1.54 -7.56
C VAL A 45 -13.63 -0.77 -8.65
N PRO A 46 -13.23 0.48 -8.42
CA PRO A 46 -12.55 1.29 -9.43
C PRO A 46 -11.06 0.91 -9.55
N ILE A 47 -10.48 1.20 -10.70
CA ILE A 47 -9.03 1.18 -10.90
C ILE A 47 -8.45 2.45 -10.26
N THR A 48 -7.51 2.32 -9.34
CA THR A 48 -6.82 3.47 -8.73
C THR A 48 -5.31 3.27 -8.74
N LEU A 49 -4.54 4.33 -8.53
CA LEU A 49 -3.10 4.24 -8.33
C LEU A 49 -2.70 3.90 -6.89
N GLN A 50 -3.63 3.72 -5.95
CA GLN A 50 -3.35 3.46 -4.53
C GLN A 50 -2.38 2.29 -4.32
N VAL A 51 -2.57 1.19 -5.05
CA VAL A 51 -1.71 -0.01 -4.93
C VAL A 51 -0.27 0.28 -5.34
N LEU A 52 -0.03 1.18 -6.30
CA LEU A 52 1.32 1.67 -6.61
C LEU A 52 1.95 2.34 -5.37
N GLY A 53 1.19 3.15 -4.65
CA GLY A 53 1.64 3.76 -3.39
C GLY A 53 1.95 2.72 -2.31
N VAL A 54 1.15 1.66 -2.21
CA VAL A 54 1.42 0.52 -1.30
C VAL A 54 2.72 -0.18 -1.66
N PHE A 55 2.98 -0.42 -2.95
CA PHE A 55 4.23 -1.01 -3.43
C PHE A 55 5.43 -0.15 -3.04
N LEU A 56 5.37 1.14 -3.34
CA LEU A 56 6.43 2.08 -3.02
C LEU A 56 6.65 2.20 -1.50
N ALA A 57 5.59 2.25 -0.69
CA ALA A 57 5.71 2.30 0.77
C ALA A 57 6.42 1.06 1.31
N GLY A 58 6.06 -0.15 0.86
CA GLY A 58 6.71 -1.39 1.28
C GLY A 58 8.19 -1.44 0.87
N ILE A 59 8.50 -1.07 -0.37
CA ILE A 59 9.87 -1.09 -0.90
C ILE A 59 10.75 -0.01 -0.25
N MET A 60 10.28 1.22 -0.13
CA MET A 60 11.13 2.35 0.28
C MET A 60 11.20 2.53 1.79
N LEU A 61 10.16 2.15 2.54
CA LEU A 61 10.12 2.28 4.00
C LEU A 61 10.39 0.96 4.73
N GLY A 62 10.41 -0.15 4.00
CA GLY A 62 10.55 -1.48 4.58
C GLY A 62 9.28 -1.96 5.29
N PRO A 63 9.36 -3.15 5.95
CA PRO A 63 8.14 -3.83 6.42
C PRO A 63 7.42 -3.09 7.54
N VAL A 64 8.14 -2.53 8.49
CA VAL A 64 7.53 -1.89 9.67
C VAL A 64 6.92 -0.54 9.31
N TRP A 65 7.71 0.35 8.72
CA TRP A 65 7.28 1.70 8.41
C TRP A 65 6.34 1.75 7.21
N GLY A 66 6.49 0.84 6.25
CA GLY A 66 5.54 0.65 5.16
C GLY A 66 4.17 0.21 5.65
N SER A 67 4.11 -0.78 6.57
CA SER A 67 2.85 -1.17 7.22
C SER A 67 2.24 -0.02 8.02
N LEU A 68 3.06 0.67 8.82
CA LEU A 68 2.59 1.80 9.62
C LEU A 68 2.05 2.93 8.75
N SER A 69 2.68 3.21 7.63
CA SER A 69 2.18 4.19 6.65
C SER A 69 0.76 3.85 6.19
N MET A 70 0.48 2.59 5.90
CA MET A 70 -0.86 2.15 5.50
C MET A 70 -1.86 2.20 6.66
N VAL A 71 -1.43 1.94 7.89
CA VAL A 71 -2.27 2.14 9.09
C VAL A 71 -2.62 3.62 9.26
N LEU A 72 -1.65 4.53 9.10
CA LEU A 72 -1.89 5.98 9.15
C LEU A 72 -2.88 6.43 8.05
N TYR A 73 -2.73 5.91 6.84
CA TYR A 73 -3.65 6.17 5.73
C TYR A 73 -5.08 5.74 6.08
N LEU A 74 -5.27 4.51 6.59
CA LEU A 74 -6.59 4.02 7.01
C LEU A 74 -7.17 4.83 8.17
N ALA A 75 -6.35 5.19 9.15
CA ALA A 75 -6.76 6.01 10.29
C ALA A 75 -7.21 7.41 9.85
N ALA A 76 -6.46 8.06 8.96
CA ALA A 76 -6.84 9.36 8.41
C ALA A 76 -8.19 9.28 7.68
N GLY A 77 -8.39 8.27 6.84
CA GLY A 77 -9.66 8.05 6.17
C GLY A 77 -10.81 7.74 7.12
N ALA A 78 -10.56 6.92 8.16
CA ALA A 78 -11.56 6.58 9.16
C ALA A 78 -12.09 7.80 9.93
N VAL A 79 -11.23 8.76 10.27
CA VAL A 79 -11.60 10.00 10.96
C VAL A 79 -12.17 11.08 10.04
N GLY A 80 -12.32 10.78 8.74
CA GLY A 80 -13.04 11.66 7.81
C GLY A 80 -12.18 12.38 6.79
N ALA A 81 -10.85 12.14 6.72
CA ALA A 81 -10.06 12.67 5.62
C ALA A 81 -10.49 12.00 4.29
N PRO A 82 -10.73 12.76 3.21
CA PRO A 82 -11.24 12.22 1.95
C PRO A 82 -10.14 11.54 1.13
N VAL A 83 -9.54 10.48 1.68
CA VAL A 83 -8.37 9.78 1.13
C VAL A 83 -8.67 8.43 0.49
N PHE A 84 -9.91 7.95 0.58
CA PHE A 84 -10.31 6.73 -0.10
C PHE A 84 -10.75 7.00 -1.54
N SER A 85 -10.94 5.93 -2.32
CA SER A 85 -11.25 6.04 -3.76
C SER A 85 -12.34 7.07 -4.07
N GLY A 86 -12.04 7.96 -5.00
CA GLY A 86 -12.96 9.04 -5.40
C GLY A 86 -13.19 10.10 -4.34
N GLY A 87 -12.30 10.25 -3.34
CA GLY A 87 -12.42 11.25 -2.27
C GLY A 87 -13.40 10.85 -1.17
N THR A 88 -13.75 9.57 -1.06
CA THR A 88 -14.59 9.07 0.02
C THR A 88 -13.84 8.98 1.35
N ALA A 89 -14.57 8.91 2.46
CA ALA A 89 -14.03 8.92 3.81
C ALA A 89 -14.99 8.25 4.81
N GLY A 90 -14.50 8.06 6.02
CA GLY A 90 -15.26 7.63 7.18
C GLY A 90 -15.15 6.14 7.47
N ILE A 91 -15.40 5.79 8.74
CA ILE A 91 -15.37 4.40 9.21
C ILE A 91 -16.39 3.52 8.47
N SER A 92 -17.54 4.09 8.08
CA SER A 92 -18.57 3.37 7.33
C SER A 92 -18.05 2.84 5.99
N TYR A 93 -17.16 3.58 5.33
CA TYR A 93 -16.54 3.12 4.09
C TYR A 93 -15.63 1.91 4.32
N LEU A 94 -14.91 1.87 5.45
CA LEU A 94 -14.03 0.76 5.82
C LEU A 94 -14.77 -0.52 6.24
N ILE A 95 -16.07 -0.44 6.56
CA ILE A 95 -16.84 -1.59 7.04
C ILE A 95 -17.96 -2.02 6.10
N ALA A 96 -18.38 -1.17 5.16
CA ALA A 96 -19.54 -1.44 4.32
C ALA A 96 -19.30 -1.24 2.81
N SER A 97 -18.11 -0.82 2.37
CA SER A 97 -17.85 -0.64 0.94
C SER A 97 -17.40 -1.94 0.28
N PRO A 98 -17.67 -2.17 -1.01
CA PRO A 98 -17.15 -3.31 -1.76
C PRO A 98 -15.61 -3.37 -1.80
N THR A 99 -14.94 -2.26 -1.49
CA THR A 99 -13.48 -2.15 -1.48
C THR A 99 -12.85 -2.39 -0.11
N LEU A 100 -13.64 -2.64 0.94
CA LEU A 100 -13.15 -2.77 2.31
C LEU A 100 -11.99 -3.77 2.45
N GLY A 101 -12.10 -4.94 1.84
CA GLY A 101 -11.07 -5.98 1.91
C GLY A 101 -9.74 -5.54 1.29
N PHE A 102 -9.80 -4.81 0.18
CA PHE A 102 -8.61 -4.24 -0.45
C PHE A 102 -7.92 -3.24 0.48
N LEU A 103 -8.67 -2.32 1.10
CA LEU A 103 -8.13 -1.32 2.01
C LEU A 103 -7.49 -1.96 3.24
N TRP A 104 -8.17 -2.90 3.90
CA TRP A 104 -7.64 -3.59 5.07
C TRP A 104 -6.42 -4.45 4.78
N SER A 105 -6.20 -4.86 3.53
CA SER A 105 -5.02 -5.62 3.13
C SER A 105 -3.75 -4.77 3.02
N TYR A 106 -3.85 -3.45 2.84
CA TYR A 106 -2.71 -2.58 2.54
C TYR A 106 -1.58 -2.64 3.57
N PRO A 107 -1.84 -2.60 4.89
CA PRO A 107 -0.78 -2.75 5.89
C PRO A 107 -0.02 -4.08 5.78
N PHE A 108 -0.74 -5.18 5.55
CA PHE A 108 -0.16 -6.50 5.40
C PHE A 108 0.63 -6.63 4.09
N ALA A 109 0.09 -6.11 3.00
CA ALA A 109 0.74 -6.11 1.71
C ALA A 109 2.04 -5.30 1.73
N ALA A 110 2.02 -4.07 2.26
CA ALA A 110 3.22 -3.24 2.40
C ALA A 110 4.27 -3.93 3.28
N GLY A 111 3.86 -4.56 4.38
CA GLY A 111 4.73 -5.32 5.26
C GLY A 111 5.42 -6.49 4.55
N VAL A 112 4.67 -7.30 3.82
CA VAL A 112 5.23 -8.45 3.08
C VAL A 112 6.12 -7.99 1.94
N ILE A 113 5.73 -6.94 1.20
CA ILE A 113 6.58 -6.35 0.16
C ILE A 113 7.92 -5.92 0.74
N GLY A 114 7.90 -5.20 1.86
CA GLY A 114 9.11 -4.78 2.54
C GLY A 114 9.96 -5.95 3.02
N LEU A 115 9.35 -6.97 3.65
CA LEU A 115 10.05 -8.17 4.12
C LEU A 115 10.77 -8.91 2.99
N VAL A 116 10.10 -9.07 1.84
CA VAL A 116 10.69 -9.77 0.69
C VAL A 116 11.75 -8.91 0.01
N ALA A 117 11.49 -7.62 -0.19
CA ALA A 117 12.43 -6.70 -0.85
C ALA A 117 13.73 -6.57 -0.05
N HIS A 118 13.64 -6.40 1.26
CA HIS A 118 14.81 -6.22 2.14
C HIS A 118 15.34 -7.53 2.73
N ARG A 119 14.68 -8.67 2.46
CA ARG A 119 15.04 -9.99 3.01
C ARG A 119 15.09 -10.02 4.54
N GLY A 120 14.28 -9.19 5.18
CA GLY A 120 14.22 -9.05 6.65
C GLY A 120 13.58 -7.75 7.07
N THR A 121 13.78 -7.38 8.34
CA THR A 121 13.21 -6.16 8.92
C THR A 121 14.14 -4.94 8.82
N SER A 122 15.41 -5.15 8.55
CA SER A 122 16.40 -4.09 8.37
C SER A 122 16.32 -3.54 6.94
N LEU A 123 16.39 -2.22 6.79
CA LEU A 123 16.42 -1.60 5.48
C LEU A 123 17.73 -1.93 4.75
N SER A 124 17.61 -2.42 3.53
CA SER A 124 18.71 -2.58 2.58
C SER A 124 18.68 -1.41 1.59
N GLU A 125 19.81 -1.11 0.97
CA GLU A 125 19.84 -0.15 -0.14
C GLU A 125 18.95 -0.67 -1.27
N VAL A 126 17.91 0.08 -1.60
CA VAL A 126 16.87 -0.33 -2.55
C VAL A 126 17.43 -0.53 -3.95
N ASP A 127 18.44 0.26 -4.32
CA ASP A 127 19.12 0.15 -5.62
C ASP A 127 19.87 -1.17 -5.79
N ALA A 128 20.36 -1.74 -4.69
CA ALA A 128 21.05 -3.04 -4.68
C ALA A 128 20.07 -4.23 -4.80
N VAL A 129 18.77 -4.03 -4.58
CA VAL A 129 17.78 -5.12 -4.65
C VAL A 129 17.58 -5.55 -6.11
N PRO A 130 17.76 -6.82 -6.47
CA PRO A 130 17.54 -7.29 -7.84
C PRO A 130 16.10 -7.09 -8.30
N THR A 131 15.91 -6.62 -9.53
CA THR A 131 14.57 -6.43 -10.13
C THR A 131 13.63 -7.63 -9.98
N PRO A 132 14.07 -8.89 -10.17
CA PRO A 132 13.18 -10.04 -9.95
C PRO A 132 12.68 -10.17 -8.52
N VAL A 133 13.48 -9.75 -7.52
CA VAL A 133 13.08 -9.74 -6.10
C VAL A 133 12.01 -8.67 -5.87
N LEU A 134 12.19 -7.47 -6.42
CA LEU A 134 11.18 -6.40 -6.36
C LEU A 134 9.86 -6.84 -6.99
N VAL A 135 9.91 -7.42 -8.18
CA VAL A 135 8.72 -7.94 -8.86
C VAL A 135 8.06 -9.04 -8.01
N GLY A 136 8.83 -10.01 -7.51
CA GLY A 136 8.31 -11.08 -6.64
C GLY A 136 7.67 -10.54 -5.36
N ALA A 137 8.27 -9.52 -4.74
CA ALA A 137 7.72 -8.86 -3.57
C ALA A 137 6.36 -8.21 -3.86
N MET A 138 6.26 -7.47 -4.96
CA MET A 138 5.01 -6.82 -5.37
C MET A 138 3.94 -7.84 -5.78
N VAL A 139 4.30 -8.93 -6.45
CA VAL A 139 3.38 -10.03 -6.76
C VAL A 139 2.84 -10.67 -5.47
N ALA A 140 3.69 -10.92 -4.47
CA ALA A 140 3.27 -11.42 -3.17
C ALA A 140 2.32 -10.45 -2.46
N GLY A 141 2.63 -9.15 -2.48
CA GLY A 141 1.74 -8.10 -1.97
C GLY A 141 0.40 -8.06 -2.70
N THR A 142 0.41 -8.16 -4.04
CA THR A 142 -0.81 -8.22 -4.87
C THR A 142 -1.67 -9.43 -4.51
N ALA A 143 -1.05 -10.59 -4.27
CA ALA A 143 -1.78 -11.79 -3.85
C ALA A 143 -2.52 -11.58 -2.52
N ILE A 144 -1.91 -10.88 -1.56
CA ILE A 144 -2.54 -10.50 -0.29
C ILE A 144 -3.70 -9.54 -0.56
N ILE A 145 -3.49 -8.49 -1.36
CA ILE A 145 -4.51 -7.50 -1.69
C ILE A 145 -5.72 -8.17 -2.35
N TYR A 146 -5.49 -9.06 -3.30
CA TYR A 146 -6.55 -9.76 -4.00
C TYR A 146 -7.26 -10.80 -3.12
N GLY A 147 -6.52 -11.49 -2.24
CA GLY A 147 -7.12 -12.44 -1.29
C GLY A 147 -8.11 -11.75 -0.35
N PHE A 148 -7.67 -10.70 0.34
CA PHE A 148 -8.54 -9.90 1.22
C PHE A 148 -9.65 -9.19 0.43
N GLY A 149 -9.30 -8.61 -0.73
CA GLY A 149 -10.25 -7.91 -1.59
C GLY A 149 -11.37 -8.81 -2.07
N THR A 150 -11.04 -10.01 -2.55
CA THR A 150 -12.03 -11.01 -2.99
C THR A 150 -12.97 -11.41 -1.86
N VAL A 151 -12.42 -11.71 -0.68
CA VAL A 151 -13.24 -12.09 0.48
C VAL A 151 -14.14 -10.93 0.91
N GLY A 152 -13.59 -9.73 1.05
CA GLY A 152 -14.36 -8.55 1.44
C GLY A 152 -15.46 -8.21 0.42
N PHE A 153 -15.15 -8.30 -0.86
CA PHE A 153 -16.13 -8.11 -1.93
C PHE A 153 -17.25 -9.15 -1.88
N ALA A 154 -16.90 -10.43 -1.68
CA ALA A 154 -17.88 -11.51 -1.59
C ALA A 154 -18.84 -11.33 -0.41
N VAL A 155 -18.32 -10.93 0.76
CA VAL A 155 -19.12 -10.66 1.96
C VAL A 155 -20.12 -9.53 1.74
N ILE A 156 -19.70 -8.45 1.06
CA ILE A 156 -20.56 -7.28 0.87
C ILE A 156 -21.57 -7.46 -0.26
N GLN A 157 -21.17 -8.14 -1.34
CA GLN A 157 -22.00 -8.19 -2.56
C GLN A 157 -22.86 -9.44 -2.70
N TYR A 158 -22.52 -10.53 -2.03
CA TYR A 158 -23.16 -11.83 -2.29
C TYR A 158 -23.82 -12.49 -1.08
N ASP A 159 -23.75 -11.91 0.12
CA ASP A 159 -24.29 -12.44 1.39
C ASP A 159 -23.79 -13.85 1.79
N LEU A 160 -23.23 -14.62 0.86
CA LEU A 160 -22.74 -15.99 1.05
C LEU A 160 -21.32 -16.12 0.53
N TRP A 161 -20.38 -15.98 1.42
CA TRP A 161 -18.98 -15.82 1.11
C TRP A 161 -18.34 -17.00 0.34
N TYR A 162 -18.65 -18.26 0.66
CA TYR A 162 -17.92 -19.42 0.08
C TYR A 162 -18.43 -19.83 -1.32
N ALA A 163 -19.72 -19.72 -1.59
CA ALA A 163 -20.30 -20.13 -2.88
C ALA A 163 -19.98 -19.14 -4.02
N SER A 164 -19.62 -17.90 -3.67
CA SER A 164 -19.41 -16.80 -4.61
C SER A 164 -17.97 -16.32 -4.69
N LEU A 165 -17.01 -16.93 -3.94
CA LEU A 165 -15.61 -16.53 -3.95
C LEU A 165 -14.98 -16.54 -5.34
N TRP A 166 -15.29 -17.53 -6.17
CA TRP A 166 -14.77 -17.59 -7.52
C TRP A 166 -15.30 -16.45 -8.40
N GLN A 167 -16.60 -16.18 -8.34
CA GLN A 167 -17.17 -15.05 -9.06
C GLN A 167 -16.66 -13.71 -8.53
N ALA A 168 -16.57 -13.56 -7.21
CA ALA A 168 -15.99 -12.40 -6.58
C ALA A 168 -14.54 -12.18 -7.07
N PHE A 169 -13.71 -13.24 -7.12
CA PHE A 169 -12.35 -13.16 -7.64
C PHE A 169 -12.30 -12.70 -9.10
N LEU A 170 -13.15 -13.25 -9.96
CA LEU A 170 -13.18 -12.89 -11.37
C LEU A 170 -13.47 -11.40 -11.59
N VAL A 171 -14.45 -10.85 -10.85
CA VAL A 171 -14.91 -9.46 -11.05
C VAL A 171 -14.16 -8.43 -10.21
N SER A 172 -13.65 -8.81 -9.03
CA SER A 172 -13.01 -7.87 -8.12
C SER A 172 -11.49 -7.90 -8.14
N SER A 173 -10.88 -8.98 -8.65
CA SER A 173 -9.43 -9.17 -8.60
C SER A 173 -8.83 -9.49 -9.95
N LEU A 174 -9.30 -10.53 -10.66
CA LEU A 174 -8.74 -10.94 -11.95
C LEU A 174 -8.80 -9.82 -13.00
N ALA A 175 -9.88 -9.03 -12.98
CA ALA A 175 -10.07 -7.90 -13.87
C ALA A 175 -8.99 -6.80 -13.73
N PHE A 176 -8.22 -6.81 -12.64
CA PHE A 176 -7.16 -5.81 -12.38
C PHE A 176 -5.75 -6.28 -12.75
N VAL A 177 -5.55 -7.57 -13.03
CA VAL A 177 -4.21 -8.14 -13.28
C VAL A 177 -3.42 -7.36 -14.36
N PRO A 178 -3.99 -6.96 -15.50
CA PRO A 178 -3.25 -6.19 -16.49
C PRO A 178 -2.78 -4.83 -15.97
N VAL A 179 -3.62 -4.16 -15.19
CA VAL A 179 -3.31 -2.85 -14.60
C VAL A 179 -2.25 -2.98 -13.51
N GLU A 180 -2.31 -4.05 -12.72
CA GLU A 180 -1.28 -4.31 -11.70
C GLU A 180 0.09 -4.58 -12.32
N ALA A 181 0.15 -5.28 -13.45
CA ALA A 181 1.41 -5.46 -14.19
C ALA A 181 2.03 -4.10 -14.60
N VAL A 182 1.22 -3.15 -15.04
CA VAL A 182 1.67 -1.79 -15.36
C VAL A 182 2.16 -1.07 -14.11
N LYS A 183 1.45 -1.16 -12.97
CA LYS A 183 1.88 -0.54 -11.71
C LYS A 183 3.18 -1.14 -11.18
N ILE A 184 3.35 -2.47 -11.29
CA ILE A 184 4.61 -3.15 -10.94
C ILE A 184 5.75 -2.62 -11.80
N ALA A 185 5.56 -2.51 -13.12
CA ALA A 185 6.56 -1.96 -14.01
C ALA A 185 6.90 -0.50 -13.68
N ALA A 186 5.88 0.32 -13.38
CA ALA A 186 6.06 1.70 -12.96
C ALA A 186 6.84 1.80 -11.63
N ALA A 187 6.50 0.97 -10.63
CA ALA A 187 7.21 0.92 -9.36
C ALA A 187 8.68 0.56 -9.54
N VAL A 188 8.99 -0.46 -10.36
CA VAL A 188 10.37 -0.81 -10.69
C VAL A 188 11.09 0.35 -11.37
N GLY A 189 10.44 1.03 -12.33
CA GLY A 189 11.00 2.20 -13.01
C GLY A 189 11.30 3.35 -12.04
N ILE A 190 10.41 3.64 -11.09
CA ILE A 190 10.60 4.67 -10.06
C ILE A 190 11.78 4.30 -9.15
N VAL A 191 11.78 3.07 -8.64
CA VAL A 191 12.77 2.59 -7.67
C VAL A 191 14.17 2.49 -8.27
N LYS A 192 14.29 2.17 -9.55
CA LYS A 192 15.56 2.00 -10.27
C LYS A 192 16.01 3.25 -11.03
N ASN A 193 15.36 4.37 -10.82
CA ASN A 193 15.74 5.62 -11.47
C ASN A 193 16.85 6.33 -10.66
N ASP A 194 18.06 6.38 -11.21
CA ASP A 194 19.25 7.01 -10.59
C ASP A 194 19.01 8.47 -10.13
N ALA A 195 18.09 9.19 -10.77
CA ALA A 195 17.74 10.55 -10.38
C ALA A 195 16.99 10.62 -9.03
N ILE A 196 16.39 9.53 -8.57
CA ILE A 196 15.68 9.44 -7.29
C ILE A 196 16.62 8.88 -6.21
N ALA A 197 17.53 8.00 -6.58
CA ALA A 197 18.53 7.42 -5.68
C ALA A 197 19.57 8.45 -5.19
N ALA A 198 19.74 9.55 -5.92
CA ALA A 198 20.73 10.61 -5.63
C ALA A 198 20.16 11.77 -4.76
N ALA A 199 18.88 11.73 -4.38
CA ALA A 199 18.21 12.75 -3.58
C ALA A 199 18.00 12.30 -2.13
#